data_1f8eb0336a3f3b0a7b20f964992267d3
#
_entry.id   1f8eb0336a3f3b0a7b20f964992267d3
#
_cell.length_a   1.000
_cell.length_b   1.000
_cell.length_c   1.000
_cell.angle_alpha   90.00
_cell.angle_beta   90.00
_cell.angle_gamma   90.00
#
_symmetry.space_group_name_H-M   'P 1'
#
loop_
_entity.id
_entity.type
_entity.pdbx_description
1 polymer ?
#
loop_
_entity_poly.entity_id
_entity_poly.type
_entity_poly.pdbx_seq_one_letter_code
_entity_poly.pdbx_strand_id
1 'polypeptide(L)'
;MIEYLYNAIRATAGNDVDITAIIEDDTGAPITEHCHIMLFDKEQKLLATFDGNYLDDGFWSFTIPATETEGKCGRYWYRICTPQTSLCFTQPIYFCV
;
A
#
# COMPACT_ATOMS: atom_id res chain seq x y z
N MET A 1 -12.00 6.85 -10.97
CA MET A 1 -11.63 7.77 -9.88
C MET A 1 -11.29 6.94 -8.67
N ILE A 2 -10.07 7.08 -8.16
CA ILE A 2 -9.67 6.39 -6.94
C ILE A 2 -10.12 7.29 -5.79
N GLU A 3 -11.04 6.78 -4.98
CA GLU A 3 -11.40 7.47 -3.75
C GLU A 3 -10.38 7.14 -2.68
N TYR A 4 -9.63 8.15 -2.25
CA TYR A 4 -8.76 8.03 -1.12
C TYR A 4 -9.53 8.40 0.13
N LEU A 5 -9.92 7.39 0.86
CA LEU A 5 -10.23 7.59 2.25
C LEU A 5 -8.90 7.80 2.97
N TYR A 6 -8.75 8.92 3.64
CA TYR A 6 -7.56 9.25 4.42
C TYR A 6 -7.40 8.27 5.58
N ASN A 7 -6.93 7.10 5.30
CA ASN A 7 -6.70 6.11 6.33
C ASN A 7 -5.22 5.98 6.60
N ALA A 8 -4.75 6.72 7.61
CA ALA A 8 -3.49 6.39 8.21
C ALA A 8 -3.55 4.94 8.68
N ILE A 9 -2.61 4.12 8.24
CA ILE A 9 -2.49 2.75 8.70
C ILE A 9 -1.68 2.74 9.98
N ARG A 10 -2.15 1.98 10.97
CA ARG A 10 -1.39 1.67 12.17
C ARG A 10 -1.02 0.20 12.14
N ALA A 11 0.24 -0.10 12.32
CA ALA A 11 0.77 -1.44 12.21
C ALA A 11 1.71 -1.74 13.38
N THR A 12 1.78 -3.01 13.77
CA THR A 12 2.74 -3.47 14.78
C THR A 12 4.04 -3.87 14.10
N ALA A 13 5.14 -3.27 14.52
CA ALA A 13 6.47 -3.64 14.01
C ALA A 13 6.76 -5.11 14.31
N GLY A 14 7.34 -5.81 13.34
CA GLY A 14 7.64 -7.23 13.45
C GLY A 14 6.50 -8.15 13.02
N ASN A 15 5.35 -7.62 12.64
CA ASN A 15 4.22 -8.39 12.09
C ASN A 15 4.03 -8.10 10.61
N ASP A 16 3.42 -9.05 9.90
CA ASP A 16 2.94 -8.79 8.54
C ASP A 16 1.85 -7.72 8.55
N VAL A 17 1.87 -6.85 7.56
CA VAL A 17 0.82 -5.84 7.35
C VAL A 17 0.06 -6.22 6.10
N ASP A 18 -1.21 -6.60 6.27
CA ASP A 18 -2.09 -6.95 5.16
C ASP A 18 -3.04 -5.78 4.88
N ILE A 19 -3.07 -5.35 3.63
CA ILE A 19 -3.89 -4.24 3.17
C ILE A 19 -4.78 -4.76 2.04
N THR A 20 -6.08 -4.52 2.15
CA THR A 20 -7.03 -4.83 1.07
C THR A 20 -7.57 -3.51 0.52
N ALA A 21 -7.58 -3.37 -0.79
CA ALA A 21 -8.06 -2.17 -1.45
C ALA A 21 -8.89 -2.53 -2.68
N ILE A 22 -9.88 -1.67 -2.98
CA ILE A 22 -10.61 -1.73 -4.24
C ILE A 22 -9.93 -0.76 -5.20
N ILE A 23 -9.52 -1.25 -6.36
CA ILE A 23 -8.82 -0.44 -7.36
C ILE A 23 -9.60 -0.48 -8.67
N GLU A 24 -10.05 0.70 -9.09
CA GLU A 24 -10.84 0.90 -10.30
C GLU A 24 -10.23 2.01 -11.13
N ASP A 25 -10.46 1.96 -12.45
CA ASP A 25 -10.09 3.06 -13.34
C ASP A 25 -11.13 4.19 -13.30
N ASP A 26 -10.92 5.24 -14.11
CA ASP A 26 -11.81 6.40 -14.15
C ASP A 26 -13.24 6.08 -14.62
N THR A 27 -13.43 4.94 -15.25
CA THR A 27 -14.75 4.49 -15.73
C THR A 27 -15.47 3.62 -14.71
N GLY A 28 -14.83 3.29 -13.59
CA GLY A 28 -15.35 2.36 -12.60
C GLY A 28 -15.06 0.90 -12.90
N ALA A 29 -14.27 0.61 -13.94
CA ALA A 29 -13.89 -0.76 -14.26
C ALA A 29 -12.74 -1.22 -13.36
N PRO A 30 -12.77 -2.49 -12.88
CA PRO A 30 -11.69 -3.01 -12.04
C PRO A 30 -10.35 -3.02 -12.77
N ILE A 31 -9.30 -2.61 -12.06
CA ILE A 31 -7.93 -2.81 -12.55
C ILE A 31 -7.48 -4.19 -12.07
N THR A 32 -7.07 -5.04 -13.01
CA THR A 32 -6.76 -6.44 -12.75
C THR A 32 -5.28 -6.78 -12.95
N GLU A 33 -4.45 -5.80 -13.33
CA GLU A 33 -3.06 -6.04 -13.71
C GLU A 33 -2.09 -5.18 -12.91
N HIS A 34 -1.02 -5.82 -12.44
CA HIS A 34 0.23 -5.18 -12.00
C HIS A 34 0.10 -4.04 -11.00
N CYS A 35 -0.75 -4.19 -9.99
CA CYS A 35 -0.73 -3.28 -8.86
C CYS A 35 0.32 -3.72 -7.84
N HIS A 36 0.96 -2.73 -7.21
CA HIS A 36 1.98 -3.01 -6.18
C HIS A 36 1.92 -1.95 -5.09
N ILE A 37 2.50 -2.28 -3.94
CA ILE A 37 2.66 -1.36 -2.83
C ILE A 37 4.13 -0.99 -2.67
N MET A 38 4.41 0.29 -2.46
CA MET A 38 5.74 0.81 -2.19
C MET A 38 5.79 1.33 -0.77
N LEU A 39 6.84 0.99 -0.05
CA LEU A 39 7.09 1.47 1.30
C LEU A 39 8.24 2.47 1.27
N PHE A 40 8.05 3.62 1.91
CA PHE A 40 9.03 4.70 1.97
C PHE A 40 9.42 4.99 3.42
N ASP A 41 10.64 5.46 3.61
CA ASP A 41 11.14 5.86 4.91
C ASP A 41 10.55 7.22 5.36
N LYS A 42 11.04 7.73 6.49
CA LYS A 42 10.57 9.00 7.08
C LYS A 42 10.85 10.20 6.19
N GLU A 43 11.87 10.12 5.34
CA GLU A 43 12.20 11.16 4.35
C GLU A 43 11.58 10.88 2.97
N GLN A 44 10.66 9.93 2.88
CA GLN A 44 9.99 9.52 1.65
C GLN A 44 10.93 8.90 0.60
N LYS A 45 11.99 8.24 1.04
CA LYS A 45 12.85 7.45 0.17
C LYS A 45 12.35 6.02 0.11
N LEU A 46 12.37 5.44 -1.08
CA LEU A 46 11.89 4.08 -1.31
C LEU A 46 12.72 3.06 -0.52
N LEU A 47 12.03 2.26 0.29
CA LEU A 47 12.64 1.13 1.02
C LEU A 47 12.39 -0.20 0.33
N ALA A 48 11.16 -0.45 -0.11
CA ALA A 48 10.78 -1.73 -0.68
C ALA A 48 9.53 -1.61 -1.55
N THR A 49 9.37 -2.57 -2.45
CA THR A 49 8.18 -2.71 -3.31
C THR A 49 7.69 -4.15 -3.25
N PHE A 50 6.38 -4.33 -3.08
CA PHE A 50 5.77 -5.65 -3.02
C PHE A 50 4.61 -5.72 -3.99
N ASP A 51 4.54 -6.80 -4.78
CA ASP A 51 3.44 -7.01 -5.71
C ASP A 51 2.16 -7.33 -4.97
N GLY A 52 1.04 -6.80 -5.48
CA GLY A 52 -0.27 -7.13 -4.98
C GLY A 52 -0.81 -8.41 -5.59
N ASN A 53 -1.83 -8.98 -4.95
CA ASN A 53 -2.58 -10.11 -5.45
C ASN A 53 -4.01 -9.67 -5.76
N TYR A 54 -4.42 -9.83 -7.00
CA TYR A 54 -5.80 -9.58 -7.40
C TYR A 54 -6.68 -10.72 -6.87
N LEU A 55 -7.78 -10.35 -6.20
CA LEU A 55 -8.72 -11.32 -5.65
C LEU A 55 -9.92 -11.49 -6.60
N ASP A 56 -10.85 -10.55 -6.56
CA ASP A 56 -12.00 -10.49 -7.46
C ASP A 56 -12.67 -9.11 -7.34
N ASP A 57 -13.55 -8.77 -8.27
CA ASP A 57 -14.38 -7.56 -8.24
C ASP A 57 -13.62 -6.26 -7.94
N GLY A 58 -12.38 -6.17 -8.40
CA GLY A 58 -11.53 -5.00 -8.17
C GLY A 58 -10.79 -5.01 -6.84
N PHE A 59 -10.94 -6.05 -6.01
CA PHE A 59 -10.23 -6.18 -4.74
C PHE A 59 -8.81 -6.66 -4.95
N TRP A 60 -7.88 -5.98 -4.29
CA TRP A 60 -6.47 -6.32 -4.25
C TRP A 60 -6.02 -6.53 -2.81
N SER A 61 -5.14 -7.49 -2.61
CA SER A 61 -4.46 -7.73 -1.33
C SER A 61 -2.99 -7.41 -1.48
N PHE A 62 -2.45 -6.64 -0.52
CA PHE A 62 -1.03 -6.29 -0.46
C PHE A 62 -0.50 -6.69 0.92
N THR A 63 0.68 -7.29 0.96
CA THR A 63 1.32 -7.69 2.21
C THR A 63 2.69 -7.07 2.30
N ILE A 64 2.95 -6.34 3.40
CA ILE A 64 4.30 -5.92 3.79
C ILE A 64 4.78 -6.96 4.80
N PRO A 65 5.81 -7.76 4.47
CA PRO A 65 6.21 -8.87 5.33
C PRO A 65 6.83 -8.41 6.65
N ALA A 66 6.72 -9.25 7.66
CA ALA A 66 7.23 -8.98 9.01
C ALA A 66 8.71 -8.60 9.02
N THR A 67 9.51 -9.21 8.15
CA THR A 67 10.94 -8.90 8.01
C THR A 67 11.19 -7.45 7.61
N GLU A 68 10.28 -6.84 6.86
CA GLU A 68 10.38 -5.43 6.46
C GLU A 68 9.88 -4.49 7.54
N THR A 69 8.92 -4.92 8.36
CA THR A 69 8.36 -4.07 9.42
C THR A 69 9.18 -4.13 10.70
N GLU A 70 10.04 -5.14 10.86
CA GLU A 70 10.85 -5.33 12.06
C GLU A 70 11.78 -4.15 12.31
N GLY A 71 11.80 -3.67 13.55
CA GLY A 71 12.65 -2.55 13.96
C GLY A 71 12.14 -1.17 13.56
N LYS A 72 11.03 -1.09 12.84
CA LYS A 72 10.45 0.21 12.45
C LYS A 72 9.66 0.82 13.60
N CYS A 73 9.76 2.14 13.73
CA CYS A 73 9.03 2.89 14.75
C CYS A 73 8.69 4.28 14.23
N GLY A 74 7.44 4.68 14.41
CA GLY A 74 6.97 6.00 14.02
C GLY A 74 6.36 6.05 12.63
N ARG A 75 6.38 7.24 12.03
CA ARG A 75 5.69 7.47 10.76
C ARG A 75 6.59 7.15 9.56
N TYR A 76 6.11 6.23 8.74
CA TYR A 76 6.63 5.90 7.42
C TYR A 76 5.57 6.26 6.38
N TRP A 77 5.83 5.98 5.12
CA TRP A 77 4.91 6.29 4.05
C TRP A 77 4.72 5.07 3.16
N TYR A 78 3.55 4.94 2.57
CA TYR A 78 3.29 3.90 1.58
C TYR A 78 2.55 4.49 0.39
N ARG A 79 2.62 3.78 -0.72
CA ARG A 79 1.91 4.14 -1.94
C ARG A 79 1.43 2.86 -2.62
N ILE A 80 0.15 2.82 -2.98
CA ILE A 80 -0.38 1.74 -3.81
C ILE A 80 -0.34 2.25 -5.24
N CYS A 81 0.37 1.53 -6.11
CA CYS A 81 0.59 1.92 -7.50
C CYS A 81 -0.13 0.98 -8.44
N THR A 82 -0.71 1.57 -9.47
CA THR A 82 -1.33 0.86 -10.58
C THR A 82 -0.43 1.00 -11.82
N PRO A 83 -0.71 0.26 -12.92
CA PRO A 83 0.01 0.50 -14.18
C PRO A 83 -0.11 1.93 -14.69
N GLN A 84 -1.15 2.64 -14.25
CA GLN A 84 -1.38 4.05 -14.56
C GLN A 84 -0.87 4.89 -13.40
N THR A 85 0.42 5.15 -13.38
CA THR A 85 1.13 5.77 -12.26
C THR A 85 0.60 7.15 -11.83
N SER A 86 -0.13 7.84 -12.68
CA SER A 86 -0.73 9.15 -12.36
C SER A 86 -1.77 9.10 -11.24
N LEU A 87 -2.20 7.92 -10.83
CA LEU A 87 -3.22 7.72 -9.80
C LEU A 87 -2.65 7.33 -8.43
N CYS A 88 -1.34 7.41 -8.25
CA CYS A 88 -0.68 7.01 -7.01
C CYS A 88 -0.54 8.18 -6.04
N PHE A 89 -1.00 7.98 -4.79
CA PHE A 89 -0.84 8.96 -3.72
C PHE A 89 -0.11 8.33 -2.54
N THR A 90 0.78 9.11 -1.93
CA THR A 90 1.54 8.68 -0.76
C THR A 90 0.72 8.91 0.49
N GLN A 91 0.60 7.89 1.34
CA GLN A 91 -0.17 7.90 2.57
C GLN A 91 0.72 7.53 3.75
N PRO A 92 0.41 8.02 4.96
CA PRO A 92 1.19 7.67 6.14
C PRO A 92 0.87 6.27 6.65
N ILE A 93 1.89 5.59 7.15
CA ILE A 93 1.78 4.34 7.88
C ILE A 93 2.59 4.48 9.17
N TYR A 94 1.98 4.16 10.31
CA TYR A 94 2.61 4.28 11.62
C TYR A 94 2.95 2.90 12.15
N PHE A 95 4.20 2.70 12.49
CA PHE A 95 4.67 1.47 13.12
C PHE A 95 4.84 1.69 14.62
N CYS A 96 4.27 0.76 15.40
CA CYS A 96 4.35 0.74 16.85
C CYS A 96 4.94 -0.60 17.31
N VAL A 97 5.67 -0.54 18.39
CA VAL A 97 6.23 -1.77 19.00
C VAL A 97 5.15 -2.48 19.81
#